data_e551cf01b33388bbe1e96fb03b324b35
#
_entry.id   e551cf01b33388bbe1e96fb03b324b35
#
_cell.length_a   1.000
_cell.length_b   1.000
_cell.length_c   1.000
_cell.angle_alpha   90.00
_cell.angle_beta   90.00
_cell.angle_gamma   90.00
#
_symmetry.space_group_name_H-M   'P 1'
#
loop_
_entity.id
_entity.type
_entity.pdbx_description
1 polymer ?
#
loop_
_entity_poly.entity_id
_entity_poly.type
_entity_poly.pdbx_seq_one_letter_code
_entity_poly.pdbx_strand_id
1 'polypeptide(L)'
;MPYRWDAEAGASGRYRDERGRFVAGATVRRELDRYLSTDDPAKALAGALRNRQLSVADWEVAMRRHVKNTHLNAIALERGGWANMRPSDYGRAGQIVREQYGYLKNFAGEIASGKQRLDGTLDRRAQLYTQAGRETFYRSKHANLAPGIDMVRSIKHARDSCRECEYLNGKWFRVGDPEYKLPGQRICTKNCRCSEEYGRMTADGVEAAETA
;
A
#
# COMPACT_ATOMS: atom_id res chain seq x y z
N MET A 1 15.60 -5.21 3.51
CA MET A 1 14.56 -5.81 2.66
C MET A 1 15.24 -6.76 1.72
N PRO A 2 14.78 -8.02 1.61
CA PRO A 2 15.52 -9.08 0.95
C PRO A 2 15.34 -9.16 -0.58
N TYR A 3 14.60 -8.23 -1.20
CA TYR A 3 14.25 -8.34 -2.63
C TYR A 3 14.66 -7.10 -3.41
N ARG A 4 15.20 -7.32 -4.60
CA ARG A 4 15.56 -6.29 -5.58
C ARG A 4 14.62 -6.37 -6.76
N TRP A 5 14.05 -5.24 -7.17
CA TRP A 5 13.30 -5.14 -8.41
C TRP A 5 14.23 -5.11 -9.62
N ASP A 6 13.99 -5.96 -10.58
CA ASP A 6 14.70 -6.01 -11.85
C ASP A 6 13.75 -5.64 -12.98
N ALA A 7 13.83 -4.39 -13.43
CA ALA A 7 12.97 -3.85 -14.49
C ALA A 7 13.31 -4.45 -15.86
N GLU A 8 14.50 -5.02 -16.04
CA GLU A 8 14.95 -5.58 -17.32
C GLU A 8 14.56 -7.05 -17.49
N ALA A 9 14.07 -7.68 -16.43
CA ALA A 9 13.71 -9.10 -16.43
C ALA A 9 12.31 -9.38 -16.99
N GLY A 10 12.07 -9.05 -18.24
CA GLY A 10 10.78 -9.27 -18.91
C GLY A 10 9.86 -8.04 -18.88
N ALA A 11 8.71 -8.14 -19.58
CA ALA A 11 7.82 -7.01 -19.84
C ALA A 11 7.20 -6.36 -18.59
N SER A 12 7.05 -7.10 -17.47
CA SER A 12 6.49 -6.59 -16.22
C SER A 12 7.52 -6.32 -15.12
N GLY A 13 8.81 -6.58 -15.38
CA GLY A 13 9.84 -6.63 -14.37
C GLY A 13 9.65 -7.79 -13.37
N ARG A 14 10.67 -8.15 -12.62
CA ARG A 14 10.62 -9.24 -11.63
C ARG A 14 11.38 -8.86 -10.38
N TYR A 15 10.94 -9.39 -9.22
CA TYR A 15 11.69 -9.25 -7.99
C TYR A 15 12.83 -10.27 -7.93
N ARG A 16 13.99 -9.84 -7.42
CA ARG A 16 15.11 -10.72 -7.11
C ARG A 16 15.43 -10.67 -5.61
N ASP A 17 15.82 -11.80 -5.06
CA ASP A 17 16.36 -11.87 -3.70
C ASP A 17 17.83 -11.37 -3.64
N GLU A 18 18.41 -11.36 -2.45
CA GLU A 18 19.80 -10.95 -2.23
C GLU A 18 20.82 -11.81 -3.01
N ARG A 19 20.42 -13.00 -3.44
CA ARG A 19 21.23 -13.91 -4.25
C ARG A 19 20.96 -13.77 -5.75
N GLY A 20 20.18 -12.76 -6.15
CA GLY A 20 19.84 -12.49 -7.55
C GLY A 20 18.81 -13.46 -8.16
N ARG A 21 18.18 -14.34 -7.37
CA ARG A 21 17.17 -15.28 -7.87
C ARG A 21 15.81 -14.60 -7.99
N PHE A 22 15.04 -14.98 -8.99
CA PHE A 22 13.67 -14.50 -9.16
C PHE A 22 12.79 -14.86 -7.96
N VAL A 23 11.97 -13.92 -7.54
CA VAL A 23 11.03 -14.07 -6.43
C VAL A 23 9.62 -13.84 -6.95
N ALA A 24 8.74 -14.80 -6.70
CA ALA A 24 7.34 -14.69 -7.10
C ALA A 24 6.64 -13.49 -6.46
N GLY A 25 5.82 -12.79 -7.23
CA GLY A 25 5.02 -11.65 -6.75
C GLY A 25 4.15 -11.98 -5.53
N ALA A 26 3.70 -13.24 -5.41
CA ALA A 26 3.01 -13.74 -4.22
C ALA A 26 3.86 -13.66 -2.94
N THR A 27 5.18 -13.81 -3.04
CA THR A 27 6.09 -13.68 -1.89
C THR A 27 6.22 -12.22 -1.46
N VAL A 28 6.40 -11.31 -2.42
CA VAL A 28 6.45 -9.86 -2.14
C VAL A 28 5.14 -9.38 -1.52
N ARG A 29 4.01 -9.88 -2.00
CA ARG A 29 2.69 -9.59 -1.41
C ARG A 29 2.59 -10.07 0.03
N ARG A 30 3.05 -11.30 0.34
CA ARG A 30 3.08 -11.80 1.74
C ARG A 30 3.93 -10.91 2.64
N GLU A 31 5.05 -10.39 2.15
CA GLU A 31 5.88 -9.44 2.90
C GLU A 31 5.16 -8.11 3.13
N LEU A 32 4.44 -7.60 2.13
CA LEU A 32 3.60 -6.42 2.30
C LEU A 32 2.50 -6.67 3.34
N ASP A 33 1.79 -7.80 3.24
CA ASP A 33 0.75 -8.19 4.20
C ASP A 33 1.33 -8.31 5.61
N ARG A 34 2.48 -8.95 5.76
CA ARG A 34 3.19 -9.05 7.03
C ARG A 34 3.56 -7.67 7.57
N TYR A 35 4.15 -6.81 6.74
CA TYR A 35 4.54 -5.47 7.14
C TYR A 35 3.35 -4.62 7.62
N LEU A 36 2.19 -4.75 6.98
CA LEU A 36 0.99 -3.99 7.30
C LEU A 36 0.14 -4.61 8.44
N SER A 37 0.41 -5.85 8.85
CA SER A 37 -0.40 -6.58 9.84
C SER A 37 0.34 -6.92 11.12
N THR A 38 1.67 -6.99 11.10
CA THR A 38 2.48 -7.40 12.26
C THR A 38 2.74 -6.19 13.14
N ASP A 39 2.44 -6.33 14.43
CA ASP A 39 2.71 -5.34 15.49
C ASP A 39 2.42 -3.90 15.06
N ASP A 40 1.16 -3.64 14.70
CA ASP A 40 0.75 -2.33 14.18
C ASP A 40 1.11 -1.19 15.15
N PRO A 41 2.18 -0.43 14.88
CA PRO A 41 2.62 0.64 15.77
C PRO A 41 1.52 1.71 15.99
N ALA A 42 0.64 1.92 15.01
CA ALA A 42 -0.45 2.86 15.15
C ALA A 42 -1.46 2.41 16.22
N LYS A 43 -1.74 1.10 16.29
CA LYS A 43 -2.58 0.54 17.35
C LYS A 43 -1.90 0.65 18.73
N ALA A 44 -0.60 0.39 18.80
CA ALA A 44 0.16 0.54 20.05
C ALA A 44 0.16 2.00 20.52
N LEU A 45 0.36 2.97 19.61
CA LEU A 45 0.28 4.41 19.92
C LEU A 45 -1.13 4.82 20.36
N ALA A 46 -2.17 4.31 19.72
CA ALA A 46 -3.56 4.56 20.14
C ALA A 46 -3.82 4.00 21.54
N GLY A 47 -3.31 2.80 21.84
CA GLY A 47 -3.37 2.20 23.17
C GLY A 47 -2.67 3.05 24.23
N ALA A 48 -1.46 3.55 23.94
CA ALA A 48 -0.71 4.42 24.84
C ALA A 48 -1.45 5.74 25.12
N LEU A 49 -2.05 6.34 24.08
CA LEU A 49 -2.89 7.54 24.24
C LEU A 49 -4.13 7.25 25.09
N ARG A 50 -4.85 6.16 24.83
CA ARG A 50 -6.02 5.73 25.60
C ARG A 50 -5.69 5.50 27.08
N ASN A 51 -4.52 4.93 27.34
CA ASN A 51 -4.02 4.69 28.70
C ASN A 51 -3.35 5.92 29.34
N ARG A 52 -3.44 7.10 28.69
CA ARG A 52 -2.84 8.36 29.18
C ARG A 52 -1.32 8.31 29.36
N GLN A 53 -0.64 7.42 28.65
CA GLN A 53 0.82 7.32 28.61
C GLN A 53 1.45 8.31 27.64
N LEU A 54 0.65 8.84 26.72
CA LEU A 54 1.03 9.90 25.78
C LEU A 54 0.01 11.04 25.87
N SER A 55 0.48 12.27 25.70
CA SER A 55 -0.40 13.40 25.38
C SER A 55 -0.87 13.31 23.92
N VAL A 56 -1.93 14.03 23.56
CA VAL A 56 -2.41 14.11 22.16
C VAL A 56 -1.31 14.66 21.25
N ALA A 57 -0.56 15.65 21.72
CA ALA A 57 0.54 16.25 20.97
C ALA A 57 1.67 15.25 20.71
N ASP A 58 2.11 14.51 21.73
CA ASP A 58 3.16 13.48 21.59
C ASP A 58 2.69 12.33 20.70
N TRP A 59 1.43 11.95 20.84
CA TRP A 59 0.80 10.94 19.99
C TRP A 59 0.79 11.39 18.52
N GLU A 60 0.41 12.64 18.23
CA GLU A 60 0.42 13.17 16.86
C GLU A 60 1.84 13.14 16.27
N VAL A 61 2.85 13.55 17.03
CA VAL A 61 4.26 13.51 16.60
C VAL A 61 4.69 12.06 16.29
N ALA A 62 4.37 11.12 17.17
CA ALA A 62 4.70 9.71 16.97
C ALA A 62 3.96 9.12 15.75
N MET A 63 2.68 9.44 15.57
CA MET A 63 1.89 9.03 14.41
C MET A 63 2.42 9.64 13.10
N ARG A 64 2.88 10.89 13.08
CA ARG A 64 3.53 11.48 11.89
C ARG A 64 4.76 10.68 11.46
N ARG A 65 5.60 10.30 12.42
CA ARG A 65 6.77 9.44 12.14
C ARG A 65 6.34 8.08 11.59
N HIS A 66 5.32 7.47 12.20
CA HIS A 66 4.78 6.19 11.74
C HIS A 66 4.23 6.30 10.31
N VAL A 67 3.38 7.27 10.01
CA VAL A 67 2.82 7.52 8.67
C VAL A 67 3.93 7.68 7.64
N LYS A 68 4.92 8.54 7.90
CA LYS A 68 6.06 8.72 7.00
C LYS A 68 6.78 7.40 6.70
N ASN A 69 7.09 6.62 7.74
CA ASN A 69 7.79 5.35 7.60
C ASN A 69 6.95 4.32 6.84
N THR A 70 5.64 4.27 7.07
CA THR A 70 4.71 3.37 6.37
C THR A 70 4.77 3.59 4.85
N HIS A 71 4.63 4.83 4.40
CA HIS A 71 4.62 5.13 2.98
C HIS A 71 6.00 4.94 2.32
N LEU A 72 7.07 5.35 2.99
CA LEU A 72 8.43 5.14 2.49
C LEU A 72 8.76 3.64 2.40
N ASN A 73 8.43 2.86 3.42
CA ASN A 73 8.66 1.41 3.42
C ASN A 73 7.83 0.70 2.34
N ALA A 74 6.58 1.13 2.10
CA ALA A 74 5.75 0.56 1.06
C ALA A 74 6.36 0.78 -0.34
N ILE A 75 6.87 1.97 -0.63
CA ILE A 75 7.57 2.26 -1.89
C ILE A 75 8.90 1.49 -1.95
N ALA A 76 9.68 1.49 -0.87
CA ALA A 76 10.94 0.75 -0.84
C ALA A 76 10.72 -0.76 -1.06
N LEU A 77 9.65 -1.34 -0.51
CA LEU A 77 9.29 -2.74 -0.75
C LEU A 77 8.93 -2.97 -2.23
N GLU A 78 8.16 -2.09 -2.84
CA GLU A 78 7.80 -2.17 -4.25
C GLU A 78 9.06 -2.06 -5.14
N ARG A 79 10.01 -1.18 -4.79
CA ARG A 79 11.28 -1.01 -5.50
C ARG A 79 12.30 -2.15 -5.24
N GLY A 80 11.97 -3.11 -4.36
CA GLY A 80 12.88 -4.19 -3.96
C GLY A 80 13.99 -3.75 -3.01
N GLY A 81 13.82 -2.63 -2.33
CA GLY A 81 14.70 -2.15 -1.28
C GLY A 81 15.05 -0.66 -1.38
N TRP A 82 15.53 -0.12 -0.27
CA TRP A 82 15.91 1.29 -0.15
C TRP A 82 16.97 1.73 -1.16
N ALA A 83 17.93 0.83 -1.48
CA ALA A 83 19.00 1.12 -2.43
C ALA A 83 18.50 1.36 -3.87
N ASN A 84 17.28 0.92 -4.18
CA ASN A 84 16.69 1.06 -5.52
C ASN A 84 15.73 2.26 -5.61
N MET A 85 15.52 2.99 -4.52
CA MET A 85 14.66 4.17 -4.51
C MET A 85 15.33 5.32 -5.27
N ARG A 86 14.54 6.03 -6.05
CA ARG A 86 14.94 7.18 -6.86
C ARG A 86 14.42 8.49 -6.24
N PRO A 87 14.96 9.66 -6.57
CA PRO A 87 14.44 10.95 -6.11
C PRO A 87 12.94 11.13 -6.35
N SER A 88 12.41 10.65 -7.50
CA SER A 88 10.98 10.67 -7.81
C SER A 88 10.12 9.84 -6.84
N ASP A 89 10.66 8.75 -6.29
CA ASP A 89 9.96 7.91 -5.30
C ASP A 89 9.81 8.65 -3.97
N TYR A 90 10.85 9.36 -3.54
CA TYR A 90 10.79 10.23 -2.36
C TYR A 90 9.82 11.40 -2.57
N GLY A 91 9.79 11.98 -3.78
CA GLY A 91 8.82 13.02 -4.15
C GLY A 91 7.38 12.54 -4.02
N ARG A 92 7.06 11.36 -4.57
CA ARG A 92 5.74 10.71 -4.43
C ARG A 92 5.39 10.44 -2.97
N ALA A 93 6.32 9.84 -2.22
CA ALA A 93 6.12 9.61 -0.79
C ALA A 93 5.80 10.91 -0.06
N GLY A 94 6.53 11.99 -0.35
CA GLY A 94 6.32 13.30 0.27
C GLY A 94 4.94 13.89 -0.01
N GLN A 95 4.40 13.72 -1.22
CA GLN A 95 3.04 14.15 -1.57
C GLN A 95 1.99 13.39 -0.75
N ILE A 96 2.08 12.06 -0.73
CA ILE A 96 1.15 11.21 0.02
C ILE A 96 1.22 11.52 1.53
N VAL A 97 2.43 11.62 2.08
CA VAL A 97 2.64 11.92 3.50
C VAL A 97 2.07 13.28 3.88
N ARG A 98 2.19 14.30 3.02
CA ARG A 98 1.60 15.62 3.26
C ARG A 98 0.09 15.55 3.37
N GLU A 99 -0.56 14.82 2.49
CA GLU A 99 -2.01 14.60 2.53
C GLU A 99 -2.43 13.87 3.81
N GLN A 100 -1.74 12.78 4.13
CA GLN A 100 -2.00 11.99 5.34
C GLN A 100 -1.79 12.81 6.63
N TYR A 101 -0.82 13.73 6.64
CA TYR A 101 -0.61 14.64 7.78
C TYR A 101 -1.76 15.64 7.96
N GLY A 102 -2.43 16.05 6.87
CA GLY A 102 -3.66 16.83 6.94
C GLY A 102 -4.77 16.07 7.67
N TYR A 103 -5.02 14.82 7.27
CA TYR A 103 -6.00 13.96 7.93
C TYR A 103 -5.64 13.68 9.40
N LEU A 104 -4.37 13.44 9.69
CA LEU A 104 -3.90 13.17 11.05
C LEU A 104 -4.08 14.39 11.96
N LYS A 105 -3.79 15.61 11.47
CA LYS A 105 -4.01 16.85 12.21
C LYS A 105 -5.48 17.02 12.58
N ASN A 106 -6.40 16.76 11.65
CA ASN A 106 -7.83 16.81 11.91
C ASN A 106 -8.24 15.77 12.96
N PHE A 107 -7.70 14.55 12.85
CA PHE A 107 -7.95 13.49 13.80
C PHE A 107 -7.44 13.83 15.21
N ALA A 108 -6.24 14.40 15.34
CA ALA A 108 -5.71 14.88 16.62
C ALA A 108 -6.61 15.99 17.23
N GLY A 109 -7.12 16.89 16.40
CA GLY A 109 -8.09 17.92 16.82
C GLY A 109 -9.40 17.32 17.33
N GLU A 110 -9.91 16.28 16.69
CA GLU A 110 -11.12 15.57 17.15
C GLU A 110 -10.89 14.84 18.48
N ILE A 111 -9.68 14.31 18.70
CA ILE A 111 -9.30 13.69 19.99
C ILE A 111 -9.23 14.77 21.07
N ALA A 112 -8.53 15.87 20.80
CA ALA A 112 -8.35 16.96 21.76
C ALA A 112 -9.67 17.61 22.16
N SER A 113 -10.63 17.71 21.26
CA SER A 113 -11.98 18.27 21.52
C SER A 113 -12.95 17.26 22.15
N GLY A 114 -12.55 15.99 22.34
CA GLY A 114 -13.41 14.93 22.84
C GLY A 114 -14.43 14.37 21.83
N LYS A 115 -14.42 14.87 20.59
CA LYS A 115 -15.28 14.35 19.50
C LYS A 115 -14.92 12.90 19.16
N GLN A 116 -13.64 12.56 19.17
CA GLN A 116 -13.16 11.19 19.06
C GLN A 116 -13.03 10.56 20.45
N ARG A 117 -13.75 9.47 20.69
CA ARG A 117 -13.66 8.71 21.95
C ARG A 117 -12.31 7.97 22.06
N LEU A 118 -11.80 7.87 23.29
CA LEU A 118 -10.61 7.08 23.62
C LEU A 118 -10.99 5.63 23.91
N ASP A 119 -11.49 4.93 22.91
CA ASP A 119 -11.94 3.53 22.96
C ASP A 119 -11.41 2.71 21.76
N GLY A 120 -11.94 1.53 21.53
CA GLY A 120 -11.54 0.67 20.40
C GLY A 120 -11.80 1.29 19.01
N THR A 121 -12.59 2.37 18.89
CA THR A 121 -12.76 3.09 17.63
C THR A 121 -11.53 3.92 17.29
N LEU A 122 -10.82 4.43 18.30
CA LEU A 122 -9.53 5.09 18.15
C LEU A 122 -8.50 4.15 17.53
N ASP A 123 -8.38 2.93 18.08
CA ASP A 123 -7.45 1.90 17.59
C ASP A 123 -7.71 1.60 16.11
N ARG A 124 -8.98 1.35 15.75
CA ARG A 124 -9.38 1.06 14.36
C ARG A 124 -9.07 2.21 13.40
N ARG A 125 -9.32 3.45 13.83
CA ARG A 125 -9.06 4.63 13.00
C ARG A 125 -7.55 4.87 12.85
N ALA A 126 -6.75 4.67 13.90
CA ALA A 126 -5.30 4.76 13.83
C ALA A 126 -4.69 3.71 12.88
N GLN A 127 -5.22 2.49 12.87
CA GLN A 127 -4.78 1.44 11.97
C GLN A 127 -4.99 1.76 10.48
N LEU A 128 -5.93 2.63 10.11
CA LEU A 128 -6.12 3.04 8.72
C LEU A 128 -4.86 3.69 8.13
N TYR A 129 -4.07 4.39 8.96
CA TYR A 129 -2.82 5.00 8.51
C TYR A 129 -1.75 3.97 8.15
N THR A 130 -1.63 2.88 8.92
CA THR A 130 -0.74 1.76 8.54
C THR A 130 -1.18 1.15 7.21
N GLN A 131 -2.46 1.01 7.02
CA GLN A 131 -3.02 0.27 5.89
C GLN A 131 -3.08 1.07 4.60
N ALA A 132 -3.00 2.40 4.68
CA ALA A 132 -2.77 3.27 3.54
C ALA A 132 -1.45 2.94 2.81
N GLY A 133 -0.52 2.26 3.48
CA GLY A 133 0.70 1.72 2.85
C GLY A 133 0.42 0.74 1.70
N ARG A 134 -0.69 -0.02 1.75
CA ARG A 134 -1.07 -0.94 0.66
C ARG A 134 -1.37 -0.18 -0.64
N GLU A 135 -2.20 0.84 -0.56
CA GLU A 135 -2.48 1.72 -1.71
C GLU A 135 -1.18 2.33 -2.25
N THR A 136 -0.31 2.80 -1.36
CA THR A 136 0.97 3.41 -1.74
C THR A 136 1.87 2.42 -2.48
N PHE A 137 1.93 1.17 -2.05
CA PHE A 137 2.66 0.11 -2.77
C PHE A 137 2.17 -0.04 -4.21
N TYR A 138 0.86 -0.19 -4.42
CA TYR A 138 0.30 -0.38 -5.76
C TYR A 138 0.37 0.90 -6.60
N ARG A 139 0.17 2.06 -6.02
CA ARG A 139 0.36 3.35 -6.70
C ARG A 139 1.81 3.53 -7.18
N SER A 140 2.78 3.14 -6.36
CA SER A 140 4.19 3.13 -6.75
C SER A 140 4.44 2.14 -7.90
N LYS A 141 3.85 0.94 -7.83
CA LYS A 141 3.97 -0.08 -8.86
C LYS A 141 3.43 0.41 -10.21
N HIS A 142 2.25 1.04 -10.23
CA HIS A 142 1.69 1.62 -11.45
C HIS A 142 2.61 2.69 -12.07
N ALA A 143 3.23 3.53 -11.24
CA ALA A 143 4.15 4.56 -11.71
C ALA A 143 5.50 4.02 -12.21
N ASN A 144 5.81 2.75 -11.95
CA ASN A 144 7.07 2.09 -12.27
C ASN A 144 6.92 0.88 -13.21
N LEU A 145 5.77 0.75 -13.86
CA LEU A 145 5.56 -0.31 -14.85
C LEU A 145 6.55 -0.18 -16.01
N ALA A 146 6.93 -1.32 -16.57
CA ALA A 146 7.78 -1.35 -17.75
C ALA A 146 7.08 -0.71 -18.96
N PRO A 147 7.83 -0.14 -19.90
CA PRO A 147 7.26 0.40 -21.13
C PRO A 147 6.38 -0.61 -21.87
N GLY A 148 5.21 -0.18 -22.29
CA GLY A 148 4.25 -1.01 -23.01
C GLY A 148 3.33 -1.85 -22.12
N ILE A 149 3.49 -1.84 -20.80
CA ILE A 149 2.51 -2.40 -19.85
C ILE A 149 1.50 -1.30 -19.56
N ASP A 150 0.29 -1.45 -20.09
CA ASP A 150 -0.77 -0.45 -20.03
C ASP A 150 -2.09 -0.98 -19.49
N MET A 151 -2.15 -2.29 -19.17
CA MET A 151 -3.32 -2.96 -18.68
C MET A 151 -3.09 -3.53 -17.27
N VAL A 152 -4.13 -3.50 -16.46
CA VAL A 152 -4.15 -4.05 -15.10
C VAL A 152 -5.45 -4.79 -14.87
N ARG A 153 -5.38 -5.92 -14.15
CA ARG A 153 -6.57 -6.58 -13.60
C ARG A 153 -6.39 -6.93 -12.14
N SER A 154 -7.47 -6.94 -11.41
CA SER A 154 -7.49 -7.37 -10.02
C SER A 154 -7.68 -8.88 -9.91
N ILE A 155 -6.91 -9.51 -9.04
CA ILE A 155 -7.06 -10.93 -8.68
C ILE A 155 -7.47 -11.01 -7.22
N LYS A 156 -8.63 -11.58 -7.00
CA LYS A 156 -9.22 -11.82 -5.69
C LYS A 156 -8.59 -13.07 -5.06
N HIS A 157 -8.22 -12.99 -3.76
CA HIS A 157 -7.67 -14.14 -3.02
C HIS A 157 -8.52 -14.53 -1.81
N ALA A 158 -9.50 -13.72 -1.40
CA ALA A 158 -10.41 -14.05 -0.32
C ALA A 158 -11.70 -14.66 -0.88
N ARG A 159 -12.26 -15.67 -0.18
CA ARG A 159 -13.55 -16.25 -0.53
C ARG A 159 -14.66 -15.21 -0.35
N ASP A 160 -14.65 -14.52 0.79
CA ASP A 160 -15.62 -13.48 1.13
C ASP A 160 -15.02 -12.11 0.80
N SER A 161 -15.20 -11.68 -0.42
CA SER A 161 -14.71 -10.40 -0.92
C SER A 161 -15.82 -9.35 -0.91
N CYS A 162 -15.44 -8.07 -0.77
CA CYS A 162 -16.41 -6.99 -0.90
C CYS A 162 -16.87 -6.85 -2.37
N ARG A 163 -18.06 -6.23 -2.56
CA ARG A 163 -18.66 -6.06 -3.90
C ARG A 163 -17.73 -5.40 -4.93
N GLU A 164 -16.87 -4.46 -4.51
CA GLU A 164 -15.92 -3.84 -5.43
C GLU A 164 -14.82 -4.81 -5.86
N CYS A 165 -14.31 -5.63 -4.92
CA CYS A 165 -13.35 -6.68 -5.26
C CYS A 165 -13.95 -7.73 -6.21
N GLU A 166 -15.24 -8.10 -6.01
CA GLU A 166 -15.95 -9.00 -6.92
C GLU A 166 -16.13 -8.38 -8.31
N TYR A 167 -16.52 -7.11 -8.36
CA TYR A 167 -16.73 -6.40 -9.63
C TYR A 167 -15.44 -6.30 -10.46
N LEU A 168 -14.32 -6.01 -9.81
CA LEU A 168 -13.02 -5.81 -10.48
C LEU A 168 -12.28 -7.11 -10.78
N ASN A 169 -12.68 -8.23 -10.16
CA ASN A 169 -11.96 -9.50 -10.28
C ASN A 169 -11.90 -10.01 -11.71
N GLY A 170 -10.69 -10.26 -12.21
CA GLY A 170 -10.44 -10.81 -13.53
C GLY A 170 -10.66 -9.87 -14.71
N LYS A 171 -11.25 -8.69 -14.52
CA LYS A 171 -11.48 -7.71 -15.58
C LYS A 171 -10.22 -6.89 -15.82
N TRP A 172 -9.92 -6.66 -17.10
CA TRP A 172 -8.84 -5.79 -17.53
C TRP A 172 -9.30 -4.34 -17.63
N PHE A 173 -8.47 -3.43 -17.11
CA PHE A 173 -8.61 -1.98 -17.17
C PHE A 173 -7.33 -1.38 -17.69
N ARG A 174 -7.40 -0.19 -18.28
CA ARG A 174 -6.19 0.59 -18.52
C ARG A 174 -5.58 1.04 -17.20
N VAL A 175 -4.25 1.06 -17.13
CA VAL A 175 -3.56 1.65 -15.98
C VAL A 175 -3.92 3.14 -15.90
N GLY A 176 -4.42 3.57 -14.74
CA GLY A 176 -4.93 4.93 -14.54
C GLY A 176 -6.41 5.13 -14.87
N ASP A 177 -7.13 4.07 -15.23
CA ASP A 177 -8.58 4.13 -15.43
C ASP A 177 -9.27 4.56 -14.13
N PRO A 178 -10.13 5.60 -14.14
CA PRO A 178 -10.80 6.10 -12.95
C PRO A 178 -11.78 5.11 -12.31
N GLU A 179 -12.28 4.13 -13.07
CA GLU A 179 -13.12 3.06 -12.52
C GLU A 179 -12.32 2.00 -11.77
N TYR A 180 -11.02 1.91 -12.04
CA TYR A 180 -10.16 0.95 -11.38
C TYR A 180 -9.66 1.48 -10.04
N LYS A 181 -10.13 0.88 -8.95
CA LYS A 181 -9.65 1.17 -7.60
C LYS A 181 -8.51 0.24 -7.20
N LEU A 182 -7.39 0.81 -6.79
CA LEU A 182 -6.25 0.06 -6.29
C LEU A 182 -6.60 -0.78 -5.06
N PRO A 183 -5.91 -1.92 -4.83
CA PRO A 183 -5.98 -2.60 -3.54
C PRO A 183 -5.63 -1.63 -2.39
N GLY A 184 -6.53 -1.53 -1.41
CA GLY A 184 -6.44 -0.53 -0.32
C GLY A 184 -7.39 0.65 -0.46
N GLN A 185 -7.79 1.04 -1.67
CA GLN A 185 -8.80 2.09 -1.93
C GLN A 185 -10.23 1.58 -1.92
N ARG A 186 -10.42 0.27 -1.94
CA ARG A 186 -11.74 -0.37 -2.05
C ARG A 186 -12.46 -0.35 -0.70
N ILE A 187 -13.77 -0.62 -0.72
CA ILE A 187 -14.63 -0.65 0.49
C ILE A 187 -14.04 -1.52 1.62
N CYS A 188 -13.39 -2.63 1.27
CA CYS A 188 -12.73 -3.51 2.25
C CYS A 188 -11.48 -2.90 2.89
N THR A 189 -10.97 -1.79 2.35
CA THR A 189 -9.80 -1.04 2.85
C THR A 189 -8.70 -1.94 3.40
N LYS A 190 -8.61 -2.03 4.72
CA LYS A 190 -7.60 -2.82 5.46
C LYS A 190 -7.71 -4.33 5.25
N ASN A 191 -8.87 -4.84 4.92
CA ASN A 191 -9.09 -6.26 4.70
C ASN A 191 -8.91 -6.66 3.24
N CYS A 192 -8.50 -5.71 2.38
CA CYS A 192 -8.24 -5.99 0.98
C CYS A 192 -7.05 -6.95 0.84
N ARG A 193 -7.31 -8.15 0.32
CA ARG A 193 -6.28 -9.17 0.05
C ARG A 193 -6.09 -9.41 -1.45
N CYS A 194 -6.67 -8.55 -2.28
CA CYS A 194 -6.50 -8.65 -3.72
C CYS A 194 -5.07 -8.31 -4.13
N SER A 195 -4.63 -8.88 -5.23
CA SER A 195 -3.41 -8.49 -5.94
C SER A 195 -3.74 -7.95 -7.32
N GLU A 196 -2.73 -7.55 -8.04
CA GLU A 196 -2.83 -7.09 -9.41
C GLU A 196 -1.98 -7.97 -10.32
N GLU A 197 -2.51 -8.19 -11.52
CA GLU A 197 -1.77 -8.68 -12.68
C GLU A 197 -1.73 -7.56 -13.72
N TYR A 198 -0.69 -7.58 -14.54
CA TYR A 198 -0.45 -6.55 -15.53
C TYR A 198 -0.36 -7.18 -16.91
N GLY A 199 -0.69 -6.40 -17.93
CA GLY A 199 -0.68 -6.85 -19.30
C GLY A 199 -0.43 -5.72 -20.29
N ARG A 200 -0.37 -6.11 -21.54
CA ARG A 200 -0.25 -5.21 -22.69
C ARG A 200 -1.49 -5.34 -23.55
N MET A 201 -2.02 -4.23 -24.03
CA MET A 201 -3.04 -4.25 -25.06
C MET A 201 -2.38 -4.62 -26.39
N THR A 202 -2.92 -5.63 -27.08
CA THR A 202 -2.52 -6.05 -28.43
C THR A 202 -3.70 -5.94 -29.38
N ALA A 203 -3.49 -6.18 -30.67
CA ALA A 203 -4.57 -6.20 -31.65
C ALA A 203 -5.59 -7.31 -31.39
N ASP A 204 -5.15 -8.42 -30.79
CA ASP A 204 -5.97 -9.61 -30.51
C ASP A 204 -6.57 -9.60 -29.09
N GLY A 205 -6.35 -8.53 -28.31
CA GLY A 205 -6.84 -8.40 -26.94
C GLY A 205 -5.74 -8.08 -25.95
N VAL A 206 -5.91 -8.50 -24.68
CA VAL A 206 -4.90 -8.27 -23.64
C VAL A 206 -4.04 -9.50 -23.46
N GLU A 207 -2.75 -9.35 -23.73
CA GLU A 207 -1.73 -10.31 -23.38
C GLU A 207 -1.26 -10.05 -21.93
N ALA A 208 -1.43 -11.04 -21.05
CA ALA A 208 -0.93 -10.95 -19.69
C ALA A 208 0.60 -10.93 -19.72
N ALA A 209 1.19 -9.93 -19.07
CA ALA A 209 2.61 -9.96 -18.80
C ALA A 209 2.88 -11.08 -17.81
N GLU A 210 3.84 -11.96 -18.10
CA GLU A 210 4.17 -13.08 -17.21
C GLU A 210 4.42 -12.58 -15.79
N THR A 211 3.50 -12.91 -14.89
CA THR A 211 3.67 -12.74 -13.46
C THR A 211 4.48 -13.92 -12.95
N ALA A 212 5.77 -13.73 -12.81
CA ALA A 212 6.58 -14.75 -12.16
C ALA A 212 6.44 -14.66 -10.63
#